data_95cb0063ff1b8c472b4b9fb1f7c87cf1
#
_entry.id   95cb0063ff1b8c472b4b9fb1f7c87cf1
#
_cell.length_a   1.000
_cell.length_b   1.000
_cell.length_c   1.000
_cell.angle_alpha   90.00
_cell.angle_beta   90.00
_cell.angle_gamma   90.00
#
_symmetry.space_group_name_H-M   'P 1'
#
loop_
_entity.id
_entity.type
_entity.pdbx_description
1 polymer ?
#
loop_
_entity_poly.entity_id
_entity_poly.type
_entity_poly.pdbx_seq_one_letter_code
_entity_poly.pdbx_strand_id
1 'polypeptide(L)'
;MSVEGADDTTTPRRPRGVFVLGLLALLGALLFATFVALGIWQVQRRAWKHDLVARVDARVHAEPVDAPGRGQWPVVSASNDEYRRVKLVGRFLQDKSVRVRASTELGMGSWLLTPLRLRGGDVVIVNRGFVSPAWCGGKAACTPGPSGETAVTGLLRISEPKGAFLQPNRPAEDRWFSRDVAAIAAAMGLDDVAPYFVDADAASSPGRGEGNDGPVGGLTVIAFPDNHLMYAITWFAMALLTLLAAWIVWKDERRKRRA
;
A
#
# COMPACT_ATOMS: atom_id res chain seq x y z
N MET A 1 -75.77 11.66 -9.00
CA MET A 1 -74.30 11.67 -9.08
C MET A 1 -73.85 10.24 -8.82
N SER A 2 -73.73 9.48 -9.90
CA SER A 2 -73.33 8.06 -9.84
C SER A 2 -71.81 7.97 -9.76
N VAL A 3 -71.30 7.36 -8.71
CA VAL A 3 -69.87 7.04 -8.56
C VAL A 3 -69.64 5.76 -9.36
N GLU A 4 -68.99 5.91 -10.46
CA GLU A 4 -68.54 4.83 -11.36
C GLU A 4 -67.39 4.09 -10.69
N GLY A 5 -67.66 2.86 -10.25
CA GLY A 5 -66.68 1.98 -9.64
C GLY A 5 -65.65 1.57 -10.67
N ALA A 6 -64.39 1.91 -10.41
CA ALA A 6 -63.24 1.44 -11.17
C ALA A 6 -63.13 -0.08 -11.01
N ASP A 7 -63.49 -0.81 -12.06
CA ASP A 7 -63.35 -2.26 -12.18
C ASP A 7 -61.85 -2.59 -12.35
N ASP A 8 -61.18 -2.96 -11.26
CA ASP A 8 -59.81 -3.43 -11.24
C ASP A 8 -59.76 -4.87 -11.78
N THR A 9 -59.88 -4.99 -13.11
CA THR A 9 -59.72 -6.26 -13.83
C THR A 9 -58.24 -6.67 -13.84
N THR A 10 -57.75 -7.18 -12.73
CA THR A 10 -56.47 -7.88 -12.68
C THR A 10 -56.56 -9.18 -13.48
N THR A 11 -56.21 -9.11 -14.77
CA THR A 11 -56.07 -10.29 -15.64
C THR A 11 -55.19 -11.35 -14.98
N PRO A 12 -55.62 -12.61 -14.83
CA PRO A 12 -54.85 -13.65 -14.19
C PRO A 12 -53.58 -13.93 -15.01
N ARG A 13 -52.41 -13.67 -14.40
CA ARG A 13 -51.10 -13.88 -15.06
C ARG A 13 -50.93 -15.39 -15.30
N ARG A 14 -50.82 -15.79 -16.56
CA ARG A 14 -50.60 -17.21 -16.96
C ARG A 14 -49.33 -17.78 -16.33
N PRO A 15 -49.28 -19.10 -16.00
CA PRO A 15 -48.07 -19.76 -15.52
C PRO A 15 -46.95 -19.70 -16.57
N ARG A 16 -45.71 -19.58 -16.12
CA ARG A 16 -44.52 -19.54 -17.00
C ARG A 16 -44.29 -20.92 -17.62
N GLY A 17 -43.82 -20.97 -18.87
CA GLY A 17 -43.42 -22.21 -19.53
C GLY A 17 -42.28 -22.91 -18.80
N VAL A 18 -42.21 -24.24 -18.90
CA VAL A 18 -41.19 -25.07 -18.23
C VAL A 18 -39.76 -24.65 -18.66
N PHE A 19 -39.59 -24.30 -19.93
CA PHE A 19 -38.27 -23.81 -20.45
C PHE A 19 -37.83 -22.53 -19.76
N VAL A 20 -38.71 -21.54 -19.57
CA VAL A 20 -38.43 -20.27 -18.89
C VAL A 20 -38.04 -20.51 -17.42
N LEU A 21 -38.79 -21.40 -16.75
CA LEU A 21 -38.47 -21.77 -15.37
C LEU A 21 -37.14 -22.49 -15.24
N GLY A 22 -36.81 -23.39 -16.17
CA GLY A 22 -35.52 -24.06 -16.22
C GLY A 22 -34.37 -23.07 -16.42
N LEU A 23 -34.52 -22.10 -17.34
CA LEU A 23 -33.52 -21.05 -17.57
C LEU A 23 -33.32 -20.16 -16.34
N LEU A 24 -34.43 -19.74 -15.68
CA LEU A 24 -34.34 -18.93 -14.45
C LEU A 24 -33.69 -19.73 -13.30
N ALA A 25 -33.99 -21.02 -13.17
CA ALA A 25 -33.37 -21.86 -12.15
C ALA A 25 -31.87 -22.03 -12.41
N LEU A 26 -31.47 -22.26 -13.66
CA LEU A 26 -30.05 -22.35 -14.05
C LEU A 26 -29.30 -21.04 -13.75
N LEU A 27 -29.87 -19.91 -14.19
CA LEU A 27 -29.29 -18.59 -13.93
C LEU A 27 -29.16 -18.31 -12.43
N GLY A 28 -30.21 -18.62 -11.66
CA GLY A 28 -30.19 -18.48 -10.21
C GLY A 28 -29.11 -19.34 -9.55
N ALA A 29 -28.98 -20.60 -9.99
CA ALA A 29 -27.93 -21.50 -9.49
C ALA A 29 -26.51 -20.98 -9.81
N LEU A 30 -26.29 -20.50 -11.03
CA LEU A 30 -25.01 -19.91 -11.44
C LEU A 30 -24.67 -18.65 -10.62
N LEU A 31 -25.63 -17.76 -10.45
CA LEU A 31 -25.43 -16.55 -9.62
C LEU A 31 -25.14 -16.90 -8.18
N PHE A 32 -25.89 -17.81 -7.60
CA PHE A 32 -25.67 -18.29 -6.23
C PHE A 32 -24.26 -18.89 -6.07
N ALA A 33 -23.88 -19.79 -6.95
CA ALA A 33 -22.55 -20.41 -6.91
C ALA A 33 -21.43 -19.36 -7.06
N THR A 34 -21.62 -18.39 -7.95
CA THR A 34 -20.65 -17.29 -8.16
C THR A 34 -20.49 -16.45 -6.91
N PHE A 35 -21.60 -16.03 -6.28
CA PHE A 35 -21.55 -15.20 -5.08
C PHE A 35 -20.94 -15.93 -3.88
N VAL A 36 -21.26 -17.23 -3.72
CA VAL A 36 -20.63 -18.08 -2.69
C VAL A 36 -19.11 -18.20 -2.94
N ALA A 37 -18.71 -18.48 -4.17
CA ALA A 37 -17.29 -18.59 -4.53
C ALA A 37 -16.52 -17.28 -4.25
N LEU A 38 -17.10 -16.12 -4.62
CA LEU A 38 -16.52 -14.81 -4.35
C LEU A 38 -16.45 -14.50 -2.85
N GLY A 39 -17.47 -14.89 -2.09
CA GLY A 39 -17.48 -14.76 -0.63
C GLY A 39 -16.35 -15.58 0.02
N ILE A 40 -16.20 -16.85 -0.36
CA ILE A 40 -15.12 -17.72 0.12
C ILE A 40 -13.75 -17.16 -0.27
N TRP A 41 -13.59 -16.71 -1.52
CA TRP A 41 -12.34 -16.09 -1.96
C TRP A 41 -11.95 -14.86 -1.13
N GLN A 42 -12.92 -14.01 -0.77
CA GLN A 42 -12.67 -12.84 0.09
C GLN A 42 -12.21 -13.26 1.49
N VAL A 43 -12.81 -14.31 2.07
CA VAL A 43 -12.38 -14.82 3.39
C VAL A 43 -10.95 -15.35 3.33
N GLN A 44 -10.61 -16.13 2.30
CA GLN A 44 -9.26 -16.65 2.10
C GLN A 44 -8.24 -15.53 1.88
N ARG A 45 -8.62 -14.52 1.08
CA ARG A 45 -7.75 -13.36 0.81
C ARG A 45 -7.49 -12.55 2.08
N ARG A 46 -8.50 -12.41 2.94
CA ARG A 46 -8.35 -11.78 4.24
C ARG A 46 -7.35 -12.52 5.13
N ALA A 47 -7.49 -13.85 5.26
CA ALA A 47 -6.58 -14.67 6.05
C ALA A 47 -5.13 -14.51 5.57
N TRP A 48 -4.89 -14.66 4.26
CA TRP A 48 -3.56 -14.43 3.67
C TRP A 48 -2.99 -13.05 3.99
N LYS A 49 -3.85 -12.02 3.95
CA LYS A 49 -3.43 -10.64 4.24
C LYS A 49 -3.07 -10.46 5.71
N HIS A 50 -3.83 -11.04 6.63
CA HIS A 50 -3.50 -11.00 8.06
C HIS A 50 -2.15 -11.65 8.35
N ASP A 51 -1.84 -12.78 7.72
CA ASP A 51 -0.53 -13.42 7.85
C ASP A 51 0.61 -12.54 7.31
N LEU A 52 0.37 -11.83 6.21
CA LEU A 52 1.35 -10.88 5.67
C LEU A 52 1.59 -9.73 6.65
N VAL A 53 0.52 -9.13 7.17
CA VAL A 53 0.59 -8.01 8.13
C VAL A 53 1.32 -8.46 9.40
N ALA A 54 1.01 -9.63 9.93
CA ALA A 54 1.67 -10.14 11.12
C ALA A 54 3.19 -10.35 10.92
N ARG A 55 3.60 -10.84 9.72
CA ARG A 55 5.04 -10.97 9.40
C ARG A 55 5.73 -9.62 9.29
N VAL A 56 5.08 -8.62 8.69
CA VAL A 56 5.64 -7.26 8.60
C VAL A 56 5.74 -6.64 9.99
N ASP A 57 4.69 -6.74 10.80
CA ASP A 57 4.67 -6.22 12.17
C ASP A 57 5.78 -6.83 13.03
N ALA A 58 5.96 -8.15 12.97
CA ALA A 58 7.04 -8.83 13.65
C ALA A 58 8.44 -8.32 13.21
N ARG A 59 8.65 -7.99 11.94
CA ARG A 59 9.92 -7.44 11.43
C ARG A 59 10.18 -6.01 11.91
N VAL A 60 9.15 -5.19 11.94
CA VAL A 60 9.25 -3.79 12.36
C VAL A 60 9.61 -3.65 13.83
N HIS A 61 9.10 -4.57 14.67
CA HIS A 61 9.34 -4.55 16.12
C HIS A 61 10.50 -5.45 16.55
N ALA A 62 11.14 -6.17 15.63
CA ALA A 62 12.32 -6.98 15.94
C ALA A 62 13.50 -6.12 16.36
N GLU A 63 14.43 -6.72 17.10
CA GLU A 63 15.73 -6.09 17.40
C GLU A 63 16.46 -5.77 16.09
N PRO A 64 17.10 -4.59 15.99
CA PRO A 64 17.83 -4.19 14.80
C PRO A 64 18.99 -5.16 14.53
N VAL A 65 19.07 -5.66 13.30
CA VAL A 65 20.19 -6.48 12.82
C VAL A 65 21.07 -5.68 11.88
N ASP A 66 22.30 -6.14 11.59
CA ASP A 66 23.13 -5.49 10.62
C ASP A 66 22.46 -5.53 9.22
N ALA A 67 22.55 -4.42 8.50
CA ALA A 67 22.01 -4.34 7.15
C ALA A 67 22.72 -5.33 6.21
N PRO A 68 22.03 -5.90 5.19
CA PRO A 68 22.65 -6.83 4.25
C PRO A 68 23.89 -6.24 3.57
N GLY A 69 25.04 -6.91 3.72
CA GLY A 69 26.26 -6.53 3.04
C GLY A 69 26.28 -6.96 1.59
N ARG A 70 27.34 -6.55 0.84
CA ARG A 70 27.51 -6.77 -0.61
C ARG A 70 27.27 -8.22 -1.05
N GLY A 71 27.73 -9.21 -0.28
CA GLY A 71 27.52 -10.61 -0.59
C GLY A 71 26.05 -11.08 -0.54
N GLN A 72 25.20 -10.33 0.13
CA GLN A 72 23.76 -10.62 0.28
C GLN A 72 22.90 -9.79 -0.70
N TRP A 73 23.43 -8.74 -1.33
CA TRP A 73 22.66 -7.86 -2.22
C TRP A 73 21.90 -8.58 -3.33
N PRO A 74 22.44 -9.62 -3.99
CA PRO A 74 21.71 -10.32 -5.06
C PRO A 74 20.45 -11.05 -4.61
N VAL A 75 20.32 -11.34 -3.33
CA VAL A 75 19.17 -12.08 -2.77
C VAL A 75 18.20 -11.20 -1.97
N VAL A 76 18.50 -9.91 -1.81
CA VAL A 76 17.60 -8.94 -1.17
C VAL A 76 16.31 -8.82 -1.97
N SER A 77 15.19 -8.99 -1.29
CA SER A 77 13.87 -8.99 -1.92
C SER A 77 12.79 -8.42 -1.00
N ALA A 78 11.69 -7.95 -1.60
CA ALA A 78 10.55 -7.45 -0.84
C ALA A 78 9.95 -8.52 0.08
N SER A 79 9.85 -9.77 -0.37
CA SER A 79 9.31 -10.87 0.44
C SER A 79 10.12 -11.17 1.69
N ASN A 80 11.44 -11.04 1.62
CA ASN A 80 12.35 -11.47 2.68
C ASN A 80 12.82 -10.31 3.57
N ASP A 81 13.05 -9.14 2.99
CA ASP A 81 13.82 -8.09 3.65
C ASP A 81 13.05 -6.78 3.85
N GLU A 82 11.95 -6.55 3.10
CA GLU A 82 11.19 -5.30 3.25
C GLU A 82 10.62 -5.15 4.66
N TYR A 83 10.73 -3.95 5.21
CA TYR A 83 10.40 -3.57 6.61
C TYR A 83 11.24 -4.28 7.68
N ARG A 84 12.35 -4.92 7.32
CA ARG A 84 13.27 -5.48 8.30
C ARG A 84 13.98 -4.34 9.02
N ARG A 85 14.01 -4.39 10.35
CA ARG A 85 14.71 -3.39 11.16
C ARG A 85 16.20 -3.62 11.10
N VAL A 86 16.93 -2.62 10.61
CA VAL A 86 18.38 -2.72 10.38
C VAL A 86 19.14 -1.57 11.04
N LYS A 87 20.40 -1.83 11.35
CA LYS A 87 21.36 -0.82 11.82
C LYS A 87 22.50 -0.68 10.83
N LEU A 88 22.97 0.55 10.69
CA LEU A 88 24.07 0.96 9.83
C LEU A 88 25.00 1.85 10.63
N VAL A 89 26.32 1.78 10.36
CA VAL A 89 27.30 2.72 10.94
C VAL A 89 28.17 3.22 9.81
N GLY A 90 28.21 4.55 9.63
CA GLY A 90 28.97 5.14 8.53
C GLY A 90 28.97 6.67 8.59
N ARG A 91 29.42 7.29 7.50
CA ARG A 91 29.48 8.74 7.34
C ARG A 91 28.55 9.18 6.22
N PHE A 92 27.67 10.14 6.49
CA PHE A 92 26.81 10.73 5.48
C PHE A 92 27.60 11.55 4.45
N LEU A 93 27.26 11.37 3.17
CA LEU A 93 27.72 12.20 2.06
C LEU A 93 26.68 13.32 1.85
N GLN A 94 26.77 14.35 2.68
CA GLN A 94 25.76 15.41 2.76
C GLN A 94 25.58 16.17 1.43
N ASP A 95 26.67 16.37 0.70
CA ASP A 95 26.74 17.02 -0.61
C ASP A 95 26.01 16.24 -1.72
N LYS A 96 25.72 14.96 -1.48
CA LYS A 96 25.03 14.06 -2.41
C LYS A 96 23.58 13.76 -1.99
N SER A 97 23.00 14.60 -1.16
CA SER A 97 21.59 14.46 -0.76
C SER A 97 20.66 14.81 -1.90
N VAL A 98 19.56 14.08 -2.03
CA VAL A 98 18.46 14.36 -2.96
C VAL A 98 17.14 14.52 -2.24
N ARG A 99 16.21 15.28 -2.84
CA ARG A 99 14.85 15.47 -2.32
C ARG A 99 13.85 14.77 -3.21
N VAL A 100 13.20 13.75 -2.68
CA VAL A 100 12.13 13.04 -3.36
C VAL A 100 10.80 13.60 -2.91
N ARG A 101 9.96 14.06 -3.85
CA ARG A 101 8.64 14.64 -3.54
C ARG A 101 7.83 13.69 -2.67
N ALA A 102 7.20 14.24 -1.64
CA ALA A 102 6.40 13.50 -0.67
C ALA A 102 5.13 14.25 -0.28
N SER A 103 4.09 13.49 0.04
CA SER A 103 2.90 13.97 0.74
C SER A 103 2.71 13.09 1.97
N THR A 104 2.68 13.70 3.15
CA THR A 104 2.58 13.02 4.44
C THR A 104 1.51 13.68 5.29
N GLU A 105 1.27 13.20 6.49
CA GLU A 105 0.40 13.86 7.47
C GLU A 105 0.91 15.26 7.86
N LEU A 106 2.21 15.52 7.65
CA LEU A 106 2.84 16.83 7.84
C LEU A 106 2.64 17.76 6.63
N GLY A 107 1.90 17.34 5.61
CA GLY A 107 1.62 18.07 4.39
C GLY A 107 2.51 17.73 3.21
N MET A 108 2.56 18.64 2.23
CA MET A 108 3.39 18.51 1.04
C MET A 108 4.84 18.89 1.34
N GLY A 109 5.80 18.09 0.85
CA GLY A 109 7.22 18.35 1.06
C GLY A 109 8.08 17.34 0.32
N SER A 110 9.17 16.92 0.95
CA SER A 110 10.10 15.94 0.35
C SER A 110 10.67 14.99 1.39
N TRP A 111 10.95 13.77 0.97
CA TRP A 111 11.88 12.89 1.68
C TRP A 111 13.31 13.34 1.38
N LEU A 112 14.12 13.46 2.42
CA LEU A 112 15.57 13.74 2.28
C LEU A 112 16.34 12.43 2.26
N LEU A 113 16.80 12.03 1.07
CA LEU A 113 17.66 10.87 0.90
C LEU A 113 19.11 11.31 0.87
N THR A 114 19.91 10.74 1.77
CA THR A 114 21.36 11.03 1.85
C THR A 114 22.13 9.71 1.82
N PRO A 115 23.11 9.55 0.93
CA PRO A 115 23.96 8.35 0.93
C PRO A 115 24.80 8.30 2.21
N LEU A 116 24.86 7.10 2.81
CA LEU A 116 25.70 6.78 3.96
C LEU A 116 26.82 5.85 3.51
N ARG A 117 28.06 6.29 3.59
CA ARG A 117 29.23 5.45 3.31
C ARG A 117 29.60 4.66 4.56
N LEU A 118 29.50 3.34 4.47
CA LEU A 118 29.85 2.42 5.54
C LEU A 118 31.37 2.29 5.69
N ARG A 119 31.85 1.73 6.81
CA ARG A 119 33.28 1.50 7.07
C ARG A 119 33.97 0.65 5.99
N GLY A 120 33.23 -0.30 5.40
CA GLY A 120 33.71 -1.16 4.31
C GLY A 120 33.79 -0.51 2.92
N GLY A 121 33.36 0.75 2.80
CA GLY A 121 33.32 1.48 1.52
C GLY A 121 31.99 1.40 0.78
N ASP A 122 31.17 0.42 1.07
CA ASP A 122 29.81 0.28 0.52
C ASP A 122 28.96 1.49 0.88
N VAL A 123 28.00 1.82 0.02
CA VAL A 123 27.09 2.95 0.23
C VAL A 123 25.67 2.44 0.36
N VAL A 124 24.94 2.92 1.37
CA VAL A 124 23.50 2.71 1.53
C VAL A 124 22.80 4.06 1.50
N ILE A 125 21.76 4.20 0.67
CA ILE A 125 20.94 5.40 0.68
C ILE A 125 20.04 5.36 1.91
N VAL A 126 20.06 6.44 2.70
CA VAL A 126 19.23 6.59 3.90
C VAL A 126 18.21 7.70 3.67
N ASN A 127 16.95 7.39 3.78
CA ASN A 127 15.91 8.37 3.90
C ASN A 127 15.91 8.89 5.34
N ARG A 128 16.42 10.10 5.54
CA ARG A 128 16.55 10.73 6.84
C ARG A 128 15.20 11.28 7.37
N GLY A 129 14.20 11.32 6.51
CA GLY A 129 12.86 11.74 6.89
C GLY A 129 12.30 12.88 6.03
N PHE A 130 11.15 13.37 6.46
CA PHE A 130 10.42 14.43 5.77
C PHE A 130 11.03 15.82 6.06
N VAL A 131 11.09 16.63 5.02
CA VAL A 131 11.44 18.05 5.09
C VAL A 131 10.36 18.89 4.42
N SER A 132 10.01 20.02 5.03
CA SER A 132 9.05 20.96 4.45
C SER A 132 9.62 21.66 3.21
N PRO A 133 8.80 22.25 2.34
CA PRO A 133 9.28 23.04 1.21
C PRO A 133 10.16 24.24 1.63
N ALA A 134 9.89 24.81 2.80
CA ALA A 134 10.65 25.93 3.34
C ALA A 134 12.02 25.52 3.90
N TRP A 135 12.20 24.23 4.24
CA TRP A 135 13.47 23.74 4.78
C TRP A 135 14.59 23.90 3.75
N CYS A 136 15.64 24.63 4.09
CA CYS A 136 16.74 24.98 3.19
C CYS A 136 16.30 25.64 1.86
N GLY A 137 15.07 26.09 1.77
CA GLY A 137 14.44 26.51 0.51
C GLY A 137 14.75 27.91 0.07
N GLY A 138 15.44 28.69 0.85
CA GLY A 138 15.71 30.07 0.52
C GLY A 138 17.08 30.53 1.03
N LYS A 139 18.18 30.08 0.54
CA LYS A 139 19.52 30.61 0.88
C LYS A 139 19.92 30.60 2.38
N ALA A 140 19.05 30.19 3.29
CA ALA A 140 19.43 29.92 4.66
C ALA A 140 20.37 28.71 4.67
N ALA A 141 21.48 28.81 5.37
CA ALA A 141 22.41 27.70 5.53
C ALA A 141 21.63 26.54 6.16
N CYS A 142 21.45 25.49 5.38
CA CYS A 142 21.00 24.22 5.93
C CYS A 142 21.95 23.82 7.03
N THR A 143 21.44 23.50 8.20
CA THR A 143 22.27 22.87 9.22
C THR A 143 22.80 21.56 8.63
N PRO A 144 24.10 21.43 8.41
CA PRO A 144 24.63 20.18 7.91
C PRO A 144 24.23 19.08 8.89
N GLY A 145 23.85 17.92 8.37
CA GLY A 145 23.57 16.77 9.21
C GLY A 145 24.80 16.37 10.03
N PRO A 146 24.73 15.27 10.79
CA PRO A 146 25.82 14.86 11.67
C PRO A 146 27.13 14.78 10.91
N SER A 147 28.15 15.46 11.45
CA SER A 147 29.52 15.39 10.95
C SER A 147 30.21 14.21 11.64
N GLY A 148 30.79 13.32 10.86
CA GLY A 148 31.51 12.17 11.40
C GLY A 148 30.75 10.86 11.24
N GLU A 149 31.22 9.86 11.95
CA GLU A 149 30.59 8.54 11.94
C GLU A 149 29.28 8.57 12.72
N THR A 150 28.24 8.04 12.12
CA THR A 150 26.88 8.08 12.67
C THR A 150 26.27 6.69 12.62
N ALA A 151 25.62 6.28 13.70
CA ALA A 151 24.80 5.10 13.73
C ALA A 151 23.36 5.46 13.31
N VAL A 152 22.80 4.67 12.40
CA VAL A 152 21.44 4.82 11.91
C VAL A 152 20.71 3.50 12.13
N THR A 153 19.55 3.57 12.77
CA THR A 153 18.59 2.46 12.83
C THR A 153 17.36 2.83 12.01
N GLY A 154 16.78 1.87 11.32
CA GLY A 154 15.61 2.13 10.48
C GLY A 154 15.08 0.88 9.80
N LEU A 155 14.13 1.07 8.90
CA LEU A 155 13.49 -0.01 8.16
C LEU A 155 14.08 -0.13 6.75
N LEU A 156 14.54 -1.34 6.40
CA LEU A 156 14.98 -1.64 5.04
C LEU A 156 13.79 -1.55 4.07
N ARG A 157 13.99 -0.84 2.97
CA ARG A 157 13.01 -0.64 1.92
C ARG A 157 13.59 -0.98 0.57
N ILE A 158 12.78 -1.63 -0.25
CA ILE A 158 13.16 -1.95 -1.63
C ILE A 158 13.09 -0.70 -2.50
N SER A 159 14.03 -0.57 -3.45
CA SER A 159 14.06 0.51 -4.43
C SER A 159 12.74 0.67 -5.16
N GLU A 160 12.31 1.91 -5.41
CA GLU A 160 11.09 2.28 -6.12
C GLU A 160 11.43 2.86 -7.51
N PRO A 161 11.67 2.03 -8.53
CA PRO A 161 12.14 2.50 -9.83
C PRO A 161 11.04 3.21 -10.62
N LYS A 162 11.47 4.03 -11.60
CA LYS A 162 10.64 4.65 -12.67
C LYS A 162 9.80 5.87 -12.27
N GLY A 163 9.89 6.37 -11.04
CA GLY A 163 9.08 7.54 -10.65
C GLY A 163 7.69 7.16 -10.13
N ALA A 164 6.83 8.16 -9.98
CA ALA A 164 5.43 8.00 -9.57
C ALA A 164 4.50 7.92 -10.80
N PHE A 165 3.21 7.64 -10.56
CA PHE A 165 2.20 7.60 -11.62
C PHE A 165 2.20 8.92 -12.44
N LEU A 166 2.42 8.84 -13.75
CA LEU A 166 2.53 9.95 -14.70
C LEU A 166 3.65 10.97 -14.40
N GLN A 167 4.56 10.70 -13.48
CA GLN A 167 5.66 11.58 -13.09
C GLN A 167 6.98 10.79 -13.01
N PRO A 168 7.70 10.64 -14.13
CA PRO A 168 9.00 9.96 -14.13
C PRO A 168 10.04 10.81 -13.39
N ASN A 169 11.01 10.14 -12.79
CA ASN A 169 12.20 10.82 -12.25
C ASN A 169 12.93 11.54 -13.36
N ARG A 170 13.43 12.75 -13.07
CA ARG A 170 14.20 13.59 -13.98
C ARG A 170 15.52 14.01 -13.31
N PRO A 171 16.53 13.14 -13.30
CA PRO A 171 17.78 13.39 -12.59
C PRO A 171 18.50 14.66 -13.04
N ALA A 172 18.47 14.97 -14.35
CA ALA A 172 19.10 16.16 -14.91
C ALA A 172 18.48 17.49 -14.40
N GLU A 173 17.23 17.45 -13.92
CA GLU A 173 16.52 18.60 -13.35
C GLU A 173 16.49 18.55 -11.82
N ASP A 174 17.19 17.60 -11.17
CA ASP A 174 17.11 17.28 -9.74
C ASP A 174 15.64 17.10 -9.27
N ARG A 175 14.80 16.47 -10.10
CA ARG A 175 13.39 16.26 -9.82
C ARG A 175 13.11 14.78 -9.63
N TRP A 176 12.77 14.42 -8.40
CA TRP A 176 12.57 13.05 -7.96
C TRP A 176 11.15 12.85 -7.45
N PHE A 177 10.49 11.79 -7.94
CA PHE A 177 9.12 11.42 -7.60
C PHE A 177 9.01 10.03 -6.98
N SER A 178 10.11 9.26 -6.99
CA SER A 178 10.23 7.96 -6.31
C SER A 178 11.64 7.76 -5.78
N ARG A 179 11.79 6.86 -4.83
CA ARG A 179 13.06 6.52 -4.18
C ARG A 179 13.79 5.45 -5.00
N ASP A 180 14.16 5.80 -6.22
CA ASP A 180 14.88 4.96 -7.18
C ASP A 180 16.36 4.98 -6.86
N VAL A 181 16.83 3.96 -6.12
CA VAL A 181 18.20 3.85 -5.65
C VAL A 181 19.20 3.86 -6.79
N ALA A 182 18.95 3.11 -7.86
CA ALA A 182 19.85 3.02 -8.98
C ALA A 182 19.99 4.35 -9.74
N ALA A 183 18.86 5.03 -9.98
CA ALA A 183 18.85 6.33 -10.64
C ALA A 183 19.52 7.41 -9.79
N ILE A 184 19.30 7.41 -8.47
CA ILE A 184 19.94 8.35 -7.53
C ILE A 184 21.44 8.09 -7.48
N ALA A 185 21.87 6.83 -7.37
CA ALA A 185 23.29 6.46 -7.36
C ALA A 185 24.01 6.94 -8.64
N ALA A 186 23.43 6.68 -9.80
CA ALA A 186 23.98 7.11 -11.09
C ALA A 186 24.07 8.65 -11.19
N ALA A 187 23.00 9.37 -10.78
CA ALA A 187 23.00 10.83 -10.83
C ALA A 187 24.03 11.47 -9.89
N MET A 188 24.32 10.82 -8.75
CA MET A 188 25.29 11.30 -7.76
C MET A 188 26.73 10.79 -8.02
N GLY A 189 26.94 9.98 -9.06
CA GLY A 189 28.24 9.37 -9.36
C GLY A 189 28.73 8.51 -8.20
N LEU A 190 27.86 7.61 -7.72
CA LEU A 190 28.16 6.70 -6.62
C LEU A 190 28.30 5.27 -7.15
N ASP A 191 29.42 4.65 -6.79
CA ASP A 191 29.64 3.23 -7.01
C ASP A 191 29.34 2.44 -5.74
N ASP A 192 29.22 1.12 -5.88
CA ASP A 192 29.07 0.20 -4.75
C ASP A 192 27.87 0.52 -3.83
N VAL A 193 26.73 0.88 -4.45
CA VAL A 193 25.49 1.23 -3.74
C VAL A 193 24.62 0.00 -3.56
N ALA A 194 24.13 -0.22 -2.33
CA ALA A 194 23.19 -1.29 -2.01
C ALA A 194 21.91 -1.16 -2.84
N PRO A 195 21.26 -2.27 -3.28
CA PRO A 195 20.05 -2.22 -4.10
C PRO A 195 18.78 -1.86 -3.32
N TYR A 196 18.93 -1.45 -2.09
CA TYR A 196 17.89 -1.05 -1.16
C TYR A 196 18.22 0.29 -0.50
N PHE A 197 17.25 0.89 0.17
CA PHE A 197 17.48 2.05 1.02
C PHE A 197 16.95 1.78 2.43
N VAL A 198 17.27 2.68 3.38
CA VAL A 198 16.80 2.55 4.76
C VAL A 198 16.02 3.81 5.14
N ASP A 199 14.76 3.62 5.56
CA ASP A 199 13.95 4.67 6.18
C ASP A 199 14.40 4.79 7.64
N ALA A 200 15.10 5.87 8.00
CA ALA A 200 15.58 6.10 9.35
C ALA A 200 14.42 6.25 10.33
N ASP A 201 14.56 5.65 11.52
CA ASP A 201 13.60 5.85 12.61
C ASP A 201 13.70 7.28 13.20
N ALA A 202 12.73 7.65 14.02
CA ALA A 202 12.68 8.98 14.65
C ALA A 202 13.90 9.27 15.54
N ALA A 203 14.47 8.23 16.18
CA ALA A 203 15.64 8.37 17.04
C ALA A 203 16.93 8.63 16.25
N SER A 204 17.01 8.07 15.04
CA SER A 204 18.17 8.23 14.14
C SER A 204 18.13 9.48 13.27
N SER A 205 17.07 10.29 13.36
CA SER A 205 16.95 11.59 12.71
C SER A 205 17.32 12.71 13.66
N PRO A 206 18.57 13.10 13.75
CA PRO A 206 18.97 14.23 14.60
C PRO A 206 18.51 15.53 13.94
N GLY A 207 17.50 16.17 14.45
CA GLY A 207 16.95 17.42 13.92
C GLY A 207 15.61 17.81 14.53
N ARG A 208 15.15 17.13 15.56
CA ARG A 208 14.03 17.53 16.41
C ARG A 208 14.48 18.62 17.40
N GLY A 209 14.69 19.82 16.89
CA GLY A 209 14.64 21.03 17.71
C GLY A 209 13.31 21.74 17.52
N GLU A 210 12.87 22.55 18.47
CA GLU A 210 11.66 23.39 18.41
C GLU A 210 11.78 24.46 17.30
N GLY A 211 11.87 24.10 16.04
CA GLY A 211 12.04 25.05 14.98
C GLY A 211 11.99 24.45 13.58
N ASN A 212 11.63 23.18 13.44
CA ASN A 212 11.54 22.53 12.11
C ASN A 212 12.87 22.46 11.34
N ASP A 213 13.99 22.43 12.03
CA ASP A 213 15.32 22.61 11.46
C ASP A 213 16.00 21.34 10.95
N GLY A 214 15.26 20.23 10.79
CA GLY A 214 15.81 18.98 10.31
C GLY A 214 14.79 18.01 9.77
N PRO A 215 15.25 16.91 9.13
CA PRO A 215 14.38 15.88 8.61
C PRO A 215 13.66 15.14 9.75
N VAL A 216 12.36 14.93 9.60
CA VAL A 216 11.52 14.18 10.55
C VAL A 216 11.48 12.71 10.10
N GLY A 217 12.20 11.84 10.82
CA GLY A 217 12.21 10.39 10.58
C GLY A 217 11.02 9.67 11.25
N GLY A 218 10.94 8.35 11.02
CA GLY A 218 9.91 7.51 11.63
C GLY A 218 8.51 7.67 11.03
N LEU A 219 8.38 8.32 9.88
CA LEU A 219 7.09 8.54 9.17
C LEU A 219 6.76 7.44 8.16
N THR A 220 7.40 6.28 8.24
CA THR A 220 7.08 5.15 7.37
C THR A 220 5.69 4.61 7.72
N VAL A 221 4.72 4.88 6.85
CA VAL A 221 3.35 4.40 7.04
C VAL A 221 3.29 2.94 6.61
N ILE A 222 3.03 2.05 7.56
CA ILE A 222 2.81 0.62 7.34
C ILE A 222 1.30 0.37 7.51
N ALA A 223 0.51 0.78 6.53
CA ALA A 223 -0.93 0.60 6.54
C ALA A 223 -1.36 -0.37 5.45
N PHE A 224 -2.06 -1.42 5.85
CA PHE A 224 -2.65 -2.40 4.96
C PHE A 224 -4.19 -2.34 5.09
N PRO A 225 -4.89 -1.40 4.41
CA PRO A 225 -6.34 -1.29 4.52
C PRO A 225 -6.99 -2.63 4.16
N ASP A 226 -7.86 -3.14 5.04
CA ASP A 226 -8.52 -4.44 4.89
C ASP A 226 -10.04 -4.28 4.85
N ASN A 227 -10.59 -4.34 3.64
CA ASN A 227 -12.03 -4.31 3.38
C ASN A 227 -12.61 -5.69 3.02
N HIS A 228 -11.78 -6.76 3.06
CA HIS A 228 -12.19 -8.09 2.59
C HIS A 228 -13.38 -8.65 3.35
N LEU A 229 -13.49 -8.39 4.67
CA LEU A 229 -14.64 -8.84 5.46
C LEU A 229 -15.95 -8.20 4.96
N MET A 230 -15.95 -6.91 4.70
CA MET A 230 -17.13 -6.19 4.20
C MET A 230 -17.59 -6.75 2.84
N TYR A 231 -16.61 -6.99 1.94
CA TYR A 231 -16.91 -7.62 0.65
C TYR A 231 -17.41 -9.07 0.79
N ALA A 232 -16.85 -9.86 1.71
CA ALA A 232 -17.34 -11.21 1.97
C ALA A 232 -18.81 -11.20 2.42
N ILE A 233 -19.15 -10.31 3.36
CA ILE A 233 -20.54 -10.14 3.85
C ILE A 233 -21.46 -9.76 2.69
N THR A 234 -21.08 -8.82 1.83
CA THR A 234 -21.92 -8.41 0.69
C THR A 234 -22.13 -9.56 -0.30
N TRP A 235 -21.10 -10.35 -0.61
CA TRP A 235 -21.22 -11.50 -1.51
C TRP A 235 -22.15 -12.57 -0.94
N PHE A 236 -22.03 -12.92 0.34
CA PHE A 236 -22.93 -13.89 0.98
C PHE A 236 -24.37 -13.35 1.10
N ALA A 237 -24.55 -12.05 1.35
CA ALA A 237 -25.87 -11.44 1.33
C ALA A 237 -26.52 -11.52 -0.07
N MET A 238 -25.77 -11.30 -1.14
CA MET A 238 -26.24 -11.46 -2.52
C MET A 238 -26.60 -12.91 -2.84
N ALA A 239 -25.81 -13.88 -2.34
CA ALA A 239 -26.17 -15.29 -2.44
C ALA A 239 -27.50 -15.60 -1.76
N LEU A 240 -27.71 -15.09 -0.55
CA LEU A 240 -28.97 -15.25 0.19
C LEU A 240 -30.15 -14.60 -0.53
N LEU A 241 -29.97 -13.39 -1.08
CA LEU A 241 -31.00 -12.71 -1.89
C LEU A 241 -31.37 -13.51 -3.14
N THR A 242 -30.40 -14.20 -3.76
CA THR A 242 -30.67 -15.09 -4.90
C THR A 242 -31.56 -16.25 -4.52
N LEU A 243 -31.33 -16.85 -3.35
CA LEU A 243 -32.22 -17.92 -2.83
C LEU A 243 -33.63 -17.38 -2.51
N LEU A 244 -33.68 -16.21 -1.91
CA LEU A 244 -34.99 -15.55 -1.61
C LEU A 244 -35.76 -15.25 -2.90
N ALA A 245 -35.10 -14.72 -3.93
CA ALA A 245 -35.71 -14.49 -5.23
C ALA A 245 -36.23 -15.79 -5.88
N ALA A 246 -35.45 -16.85 -5.84
CA ALA A 246 -35.81 -18.18 -6.35
C ALA A 246 -37.06 -18.71 -5.58
N TRP A 247 -37.07 -18.57 -4.27
CA TRP A 247 -38.22 -18.97 -3.43
C TRP A 247 -39.50 -18.17 -3.75
N ILE A 248 -39.41 -16.87 -3.95
CA ILE A 248 -40.52 -16.01 -4.33
C ILE A 248 -41.08 -16.45 -5.69
N VAL A 249 -40.25 -16.66 -6.69
CA VAL A 249 -40.64 -17.12 -8.03
C VAL A 249 -41.33 -18.49 -7.95
N TRP A 250 -40.74 -19.41 -7.19
CA TRP A 250 -41.31 -20.74 -6.99
C TRP A 250 -42.70 -20.69 -6.29
N LYS A 251 -42.86 -19.87 -5.25
CA LYS A 251 -44.12 -19.68 -4.53
C LYS A 251 -45.21 -19.05 -5.41
N ASP A 252 -44.85 -18.04 -6.22
CA ASP A 252 -45.73 -17.39 -7.19
C ASP A 252 -46.23 -18.40 -8.24
N GLU A 253 -45.30 -19.18 -8.79
CA GLU A 253 -45.63 -20.18 -9.82
C GLU A 253 -46.49 -21.33 -9.29
N ARG A 254 -46.24 -21.77 -8.04
CA ARG A 254 -47.15 -22.77 -7.38
C ARG A 254 -48.56 -22.25 -7.18
N ARG A 255 -48.70 -20.95 -6.86
CA ARG A 255 -50.04 -20.35 -6.71
C ARG A 255 -50.79 -20.34 -8.03
N LYS A 256 -50.13 -19.92 -9.13
CA LYS A 256 -50.74 -19.87 -10.47
C LYS A 256 -51.14 -21.24 -11.03
N ARG A 257 -50.47 -22.31 -10.66
CA ARG A 257 -50.84 -23.67 -11.07
C ARG A 257 -51.94 -24.30 -10.25
N ARG A 258 -52.28 -23.72 -9.11
CA ARG A 258 -53.38 -24.19 -8.24
C ARG A 258 -54.70 -23.42 -8.44
N ALA A 259 -54.63 -22.23 -9.04
CA ALA A 259 -55.77 -21.43 -9.44
C ALA A 259 -56.25 -21.81 -10.85
#